data_a3d5aabbe5590e1c5f19e110887f62ea
#
_entry.id   a3d5aabbe5590e1c5f19e110887f62ea
#
_cell.length_a   1.000
_cell.length_b   1.000
_cell.length_c   1.000
_cell.angle_alpha   90.00
_cell.angle_beta   90.00
_cell.angle_gamma   90.00
#
_symmetry.space_group_name_H-M   'P 1'
#
loop_
_entity.id
_entity.type
_entity.pdbx_description
1 polymer ?
#
loop_
_entity_poly.entity_id
_entity_poly.type
_entity_poly.pdbx_seq_one_letter_code
_entity_poly.pdbx_strand_id
1 'polypeptide(L)'
;AEELQVAIDKAYDAENTGAQVLVEEFVSGREFSQGIFRNAKGELIVLPATEVKTTREFFDFEAKYVPGLTEEITPADLTQEQQERAARIIKEIYIRLNCQGMVRVDFFLENETDKFFFIEINTIPGQTAQSFIPQQVRAFGMKESDFYAELIEAALVK
;
A
#
# COMPACT_ATOMS: atom_id res chain seq x y z
N ALA A 1 -29.44 -4.28 -7.64
CA ALA A 1 -29.54 -5.64 -7.07
C ALA A 1 -29.15 -6.71 -8.10
N GLU A 2 -29.66 -6.68 -9.33
CA GLU A 2 -29.30 -7.65 -10.39
C GLU A 2 -27.80 -7.58 -10.75
N GLU A 3 -27.26 -6.40 -10.96
CA GLU A 3 -25.85 -6.20 -11.29
C GLU A 3 -24.90 -6.73 -10.18
N LEU A 4 -25.28 -6.56 -8.92
CA LEU A 4 -24.52 -7.08 -7.79
C LEU A 4 -24.50 -8.62 -7.79
N GLN A 5 -25.65 -9.25 -8.06
CA GLN A 5 -25.70 -10.71 -8.13
C GLN A 5 -24.83 -11.25 -9.27
N VAL A 6 -24.89 -10.62 -10.44
CA VAL A 6 -24.05 -10.98 -11.59
C VAL A 6 -22.56 -10.83 -11.26
N ALA A 7 -22.18 -9.76 -10.56
CA ALA A 7 -20.80 -9.55 -10.14
C ALA A 7 -20.32 -10.61 -9.13
N ILE A 8 -21.18 -10.98 -8.18
CA ILE A 8 -20.88 -12.04 -7.20
C ILE A 8 -20.72 -13.39 -7.90
N ASP A 9 -21.66 -13.77 -8.80
CA ASP A 9 -21.62 -15.02 -9.54
C ASP A 9 -20.32 -15.09 -10.39
N LYS A 10 -19.99 -14.00 -11.09
CA LYS A 10 -18.75 -13.90 -11.86
C LYS A 10 -17.50 -14.04 -10.98
N ALA A 11 -17.51 -13.49 -9.77
CA ALA A 11 -16.40 -13.61 -8.84
C ALA A 11 -16.24 -15.04 -8.32
N TYR A 12 -17.32 -15.77 -8.10
CA TYR A 12 -17.27 -17.20 -7.73
C TYR A 12 -16.80 -18.10 -8.88
N ASP A 13 -17.17 -17.77 -10.11
CA ASP A 13 -16.83 -18.56 -11.30
C ASP A 13 -15.40 -18.29 -11.82
N ALA A 14 -14.72 -17.25 -11.32
CA ALA A 14 -13.36 -16.94 -11.72
C ALA A 14 -12.39 -18.05 -11.25
N GLU A 15 -11.51 -18.49 -12.15
CA GLU A 15 -10.48 -19.48 -11.83
C GLU A 15 -9.61 -19.00 -10.66
N ASN A 16 -9.39 -19.87 -9.68
CA ASN A 16 -8.60 -19.61 -8.47
C ASN A 16 -9.23 -18.69 -7.42
N THR A 17 -10.51 -18.41 -7.44
CA THR A 17 -11.17 -17.76 -6.31
C THR A 17 -11.39 -18.75 -5.17
N GLY A 18 -11.19 -18.28 -3.95
CA GLY A 18 -11.54 -19.05 -2.74
C GLY A 18 -13.06 -19.26 -2.61
N ALA A 19 -13.48 -19.94 -1.55
CA ALA A 19 -14.89 -20.17 -1.26
C ALA A 19 -15.64 -18.91 -0.75
N GLN A 20 -15.02 -17.73 -0.82
CA GLN A 20 -15.56 -16.48 -0.29
C GLN A 20 -15.39 -15.34 -1.28
N VAL A 21 -16.40 -14.49 -1.38
CA VAL A 21 -16.38 -13.24 -2.15
C VAL A 21 -16.54 -12.08 -1.17
N LEU A 22 -15.64 -11.11 -1.24
CA LEU A 22 -15.70 -9.88 -0.48
C LEU A 22 -16.54 -8.84 -1.23
N VAL A 23 -17.51 -8.26 -0.54
CA VAL A 23 -18.35 -7.17 -1.07
C VAL A 23 -18.17 -5.98 -0.14
N GLU A 24 -17.63 -4.90 -0.68
CA GLU A 24 -17.30 -3.69 0.09
C GLU A 24 -18.03 -2.47 -0.44
N GLU A 25 -18.19 -1.46 0.41
CA GLU A 25 -18.66 -0.15 -0.01
C GLU A 25 -17.63 0.52 -0.94
N PHE A 26 -18.12 1.16 -2.00
CA PHE A 26 -17.25 1.95 -2.87
C PHE A 26 -16.83 3.25 -2.17
N VAL A 27 -15.53 3.48 -2.04
CA VAL A 27 -14.96 4.71 -1.49
C VAL A 27 -14.41 5.56 -2.63
N SER A 28 -14.98 6.75 -2.82
CA SER A 28 -14.45 7.73 -3.77
C SER A 28 -13.28 8.47 -3.14
N GLY A 29 -12.06 8.17 -3.58
CA GLY A 29 -10.86 8.73 -2.97
C GLY A 29 -9.62 8.56 -3.83
N ARG A 30 -8.51 9.06 -3.29
CA ARG A 30 -7.17 8.89 -3.86
C ARG A 30 -6.54 7.64 -3.24
N GLU A 31 -5.98 6.77 -4.07
CA GLU A 31 -5.32 5.55 -3.63
C GLU A 31 -3.84 5.78 -3.37
N PHE A 32 -3.37 5.25 -2.24
CA PHE A 32 -1.98 5.35 -1.81
C PHE A 32 -1.44 4.00 -1.38
N SER A 33 -0.13 3.85 -1.60
CA SER A 33 0.68 2.73 -1.13
C SER A 33 1.84 3.28 -0.32
N GLN A 34 2.07 2.80 0.90
CA GLN A 34 3.12 3.34 1.76
C GLN A 34 3.86 2.27 2.54
N GLY A 35 5.18 2.30 2.41
CA GLY A 35 6.08 1.41 3.12
C GLY A 35 6.36 1.84 4.55
N ILE A 36 6.55 0.86 5.41
CA ILE A 36 7.08 1.04 6.77
C ILE A 36 8.04 -0.11 7.09
N PHE A 37 9.09 0.17 7.83
CA PHE A 37 10.02 -0.85 8.29
C PHE A 37 10.56 -0.54 9.69
N ARG A 38 11.08 -1.57 10.35
CA ARG A 38 11.82 -1.43 11.60
C ARG A 38 13.31 -1.42 11.29
N ASN A 39 14.00 -0.36 11.72
CA ASN A 39 15.45 -0.24 11.55
C ASN A 39 16.24 -1.03 12.63
N ALA A 40 17.54 -1.10 12.49
CA ALA A 40 18.44 -1.79 13.42
C ALA A 40 18.38 -1.28 14.88
N LYS A 41 17.94 -0.02 15.07
CA LYS A 41 17.73 0.58 16.40
C LYS A 41 16.37 0.25 17.01
N GLY A 42 15.52 -0.49 16.29
CA GLY A 42 14.14 -0.80 16.71
C GLY A 42 13.11 0.29 16.42
N GLU A 43 13.49 1.36 15.72
CA GLU A 43 12.61 2.47 15.37
C GLU A 43 11.76 2.13 14.15
N LEU A 44 10.50 2.58 14.13
CA LEU A 44 9.62 2.45 12.98
C LEU A 44 9.78 3.64 12.05
N ILE A 45 10.29 3.38 10.86
CA ILE A 45 10.50 4.35 9.79
C ILE A 45 9.39 4.19 8.76
N VAL A 46 8.61 5.24 8.56
CA VAL A 46 7.58 5.31 7.50
C VAL A 46 8.18 6.00 6.29
N LEU A 47 8.12 5.34 5.14
CA LEU A 47 8.61 5.87 3.88
C LEU A 47 7.62 6.89 3.29
N PRO A 48 8.03 7.74 2.34
CA PRO A 48 7.11 8.56 1.58
C PRO A 48 6.05 7.68 0.88
N ALA A 49 4.80 8.16 0.82
CA ALA A 49 3.76 7.43 0.10
C ALA A 49 3.95 7.52 -1.42
N THR A 50 3.44 6.52 -2.12
CA THR A 50 3.20 6.54 -3.57
C THR A 50 1.71 6.72 -3.80
N GLU A 51 1.30 7.68 -4.61
CA GLU A 51 -0.07 7.79 -5.11
C GLU A 51 -0.21 6.95 -6.38
N VAL A 52 -1.29 6.17 -6.44
CA VAL A 52 -1.64 5.36 -7.60
C VAL A 52 -2.83 6.01 -8.29
N LYS A 53 -2.58 6.65 -9.43
CA LYS A 53 -3.63 7.24 -10.25
C LYS A 53 -4.00 6.28 -11.37
N THR A 54 -5.27 5.96 -11.48
CA THR A 54 -5.81 5.20 -12.59
C THR A 54 -6.70 6.08 -13.45
N THR A 55 -6.64 5.88 -14.76
CA THR A 55 -7.58 6.51 -15.71
C THR A 55 -8.90 5.77 -15.81
N ARG A 56 -9.03 4.62 -15.12
CA ARG A 56 -10.24 3.81 -15.08
C ARG A 56 -11.02 4.06 -13.78
N GLU A 57 -12.30 3.75 -13.83
CA GLU A 57 -13.23 3.85 -12.69
C GLU A 57 -12.84 2.90 -11.54
N PHE A 58 -12.11 1.81 -11.86
CA PHE A 58 -11.59 0.83 -10.90
C PHE A 58 -10.14 0.47 -11.20
N PHE A 59 -9.34 0.28 -10.15
CA PHE A 59 -7.99 -0.28 -10.22
C PHE A 59 -8.07 -1.81 -10.28
N ASP A 60 -8.47 -2.33 -11.44
CA ASP A 60 -8.58 -3.76 -11.69
C ASP A 60 -7.25 -4.42 -12.06
N PHE A 61 -7.28 -5.74 -12.29
CA PHE A 61 -6.10 -6.50 -12.67
C PHE A 61 -5.44 -5.97 -13.96
N GLU A 62 -6.24 -5.51 -14.93
CA GLU A 62 -5.70 -4.95 -16.18
C GLU A 62 -5.01 -3.61 -15.92
N ALA A 63 -5.54 -2.77 -15.04
CA ALA A 63 -4.92 -1.50 -14.68
C ALA A 63 -3.53 -1.69 -14.04
N LYS A 64 -3.31 -2.81 -13.33
CA LYS A 64 -2.00 -3.15 -12.72
C LYS A 64 -0.92 -3.52 -13.74
N TYR A 65 -1.28 -4.12 -14.86
CA TYR A 65 -0.31 -4.77 -15.77
C TYR A 65 -0.26 -4.18 -17.17
N VAL A 66 -1.23 -3.35 -17.57
CA VAL A 66 -1.23 -2.69 -18.88
C VAL A 66 -0.52 -1.34 -18.79
N PRO A 67 0.61 -1.15 -19.47
CA PRO A 67 1.34 0.12 -19.46
C PRO A 67 0.46 1.31 -19.90
N GLY A 68 0.52 2.41 -19.16
CA GLY A 68 -0.17 3.66 -19.48
C GLY A 68 -1.60 3.79 -18.93
N LEU A 69 -2.13 2.79 -18.20
CA LEU A 69 -3.41 2.89 -17.51
C LEU A 69 -3.28 3.41 -16.07
N THR A 70 -2.07 3.36 -15.53
CA THR A 70 -1.76 3.78 -14.16
C THR A 70 -0.55 4.70 -14.17
N GLU A 71 -0.61 5.75 -13.38
CA GLU A 71 0.52 6.64 -13.06
C GLU A 71 0.86 6.48 -11.58
N GLU A 72 2.12 6.22 -11.28
CA GLU A 72 2.67 6.12 -9.94
C GLU A 72 3.46 7.38 -9.61
N ILE A 73 3.07 8.11 -8.57
CA ILE A 73 3.72 9.36 -8.15
C ILE A 73 4.36 9.14 -6.78
N THR A 74 5.70 9.14 -6.75
CA THR A 74 6.50 9.00 -5.53
C THR A 74 7.54 10.14 -5.42
N PRO A 75 7.55 10.97 -4.37
CA PRO A 75 6.59 11.01 -3.26
C PRO A 75 5.22 11.52 -3.72
N ALA A 76 4.16 11.02 -3.10
CA ALA A 76 2.79 11.46 -3.33
C ALA A 76 2.58 12.91 -2.89
N ASP A 77 1.70 13.63 -3.60
CA ASP A 77 1.28 14.98 -3.23
C ASP A 77 0.25 14.93 -2.09
N LEU A 78 0.77 14.83 -0.87
CA LEU A 78 0.01 14.88 0.38
C LEU A 78 0.39 16.12 1.18
N THR A 79 -0.59 16.76 1.81
CA THR A 79 -0.30 17.82 2.78
C THR A 79 0.49 17.27 3.97
N GLN A 80 1.20 18.13 4.69
CA GLN A 80 1.95 17.71 5.87
C GLN A 80 1.04 17.02 6.90
N GLU A 81 -0.17 17.53 7.11
CA GLU A 81 -1.15 16.97 8.04
C GLU A 81 -1.58 15.55 7.61
N GLN A 82 -1.85 15.35 6.30
CA GLN A 82 -2.18 14.04 5.75
C GLN A 82 -1.03 13.05 5.91
N GLN A 83 0.21 13.47 5.63
CA GLN A 83 1.41 12.63 5.80
C GLN A 83 1.59 12.21 7.27
N GLU A 84 1.49 13.14 8.21
CA GLU A 84 1.63 12.86 9.64
C GLU A 84 0.53 11.94 10.15
N ARG A 85 -0.71 12.14 9.70
CA ARG A 85 -1.85 11.29 10.04
C ARG A 85 -1.69 9.89 9.47
N ALA A 86 -1.33 9.75 8.20
CA ALA A 86 -1.07 8.46 7.56
C ALA A 86 0.06 7.72 8.29
N ALA A 87 1.20 8.39 8.55
CA ALA A 87 2.34 7.79 9.24
C ALA A 87 1.95 7.28 10.65
N ARG A 88 1.13 8.02 11.40
CA ARG A 88 0.65 7.60 12.71
C ARG A 88 -0.22 6.35 12.63
N ILE A 89 -1.18 6.33 11.68
CA ILE A 89 -2.10 5.20 11.49
C ILE A 89 -1.31 3.95 11.04
N ILE A 90 -0.39 4.09 10.10
CA ILE A 90 0.42 2.99 9.59
C ILE A 90 1.32 2.39 10.67
N LYS A 91 1.91 3.22 11.55
CA LYS A 91 2.65 2.73 12.71
C LYS A 91 1.76 1.93 13.67
N GLU A 92 0.53 2.39 13.92
CA GLU A 92 -0.45 1.67 14.72
C GLU A 92 -0.81 0.31 14.11
N ILE A 93 -1.08 0.26 12.79
CA ILE A 93 -1.37 -0.97 12.05
C ILE A 93 -0.20 -1.94 12.19
N TYR A 94 1.04 -1.48 11.95
CA TYR A 94 2.24 -2.29 12.05
C TYR A 94 2.41 -2.93 13.44
N ILE A 95 2.19 -2.14 14.50
CA ILE A 95 2.31 -2.61 15.89
C ILE A 95 1.19 -3.59 16.22
N ARG A 96 -0.08 -3.25 15.92
CA ARG A 96 -1.24 -4.07 16.27
C ARG A 96 -1.26 -5.41 15.56
N LEU A 97 -0.76 -5.47 14.33
CA LEU A 97 -0.64 -6.71 13.58
C LEU A 97 0.67 -7.47 13.87
N ASN A 98 1.49 -6.97 14.81
CA ASN A 98 2.78 -7.56 15.19
C ASN A 98 3.69 -7.80 13.98
N CYS A 99 3.75 -6.84 13.06
CA CYS A 99 4.57 -6.93 11.87
C CYS A 99 6.05 -6.92 12.20
N GLN A 100 6.86 -7.55 11.35
CA GLN A 100 8.32 -7.59 11.44
C GLN A 100 8.94 -7.16 10.11
N GLY A 101 10.17 -6.65 10.16
CA GLY A 101 10.89 -6.21 8.96
C GLY A 101 10.19 -5.04 8.26
N MET A 102 9.95 -5.19 6.96
CA MET A 102 9.23 -4.20 6.15
C MET A 102 7.85 -4.71 5.74
N VAL A 103 6.89 -3.81 5.67
CA VAL A 103 5.56 -4.06 5.10
C VAL A 103 5.12 -2.87 4.26
N ARG A 104 4.13 -3.09 3.40
CA ARG A 104 3.47 -2.06 2.62
C ARG A 104 2.00 -2.02 3.00
N VAL A 105 1.50 -0.85 3.28
CA VAL A 105 0.08 -0.61 3.60
C VAL A 105 -0.54 0.17 2.45
N ASP A 106 -1.64 -0.34 1.92
CA ASP A 106 -2.40 0.28 0.86
C ASP A 106 -3.70 0.87 1.46
N PHE A 107 -4.04 2.11 1.07
CA PHE A 107 -5.16 2.83 1.65
C PHE A 107 -5.75 3.87 0.70
N PHE A 108 -7.02 4.24 0.94
CA PHE A 108 -7.65 5.41 0.34
C PHE A 108 -7.69 6.59 1.31
N LEU A 109 -7.56 7.80 0.76
CA LEU A 109 -8.05 9.03 1.39
C LEU A 109 -9.30 9.46 0.64
N GLU A 110 -10.44 9.45 1.35
CA GLU A 110 -11.72 9.88 0.80
C GLU A 110 -11.69 11.37 0.44
N ASN A 111 -12.22 11.72 -0.73
CA ASN A 111 -12.10 13.07 -1.27
C ASN A 111 -12.85 14.13 -0.45
N GLU A 112 -14.00 13.77 0.14
CA GLU A 112 -14.86 14.74 0.84
C GLU A 112 -14.48 14.95 2.29
N THR A 113 -14.09 13.89 2.98
CA THR A 113 -13.89 13.89 4.44
C THR A 113 -12.45 13.73 4.85
N ASP A 114 -11.56 13.41 3.89
CA ASP A 114 -10.16 13.12 4.16
C ASP A 114 -9.95 11.91 5.10
N LYS A 115 -10.98 11.04 5.19
CA LYS A 115 -10.90 9.82 5.99
C LYS A 115 -9.93 8.83 5.39
N PHE A 116 -9.17 8.20 6.26
CA PHE A 116 -8.28 7.11 5.92
C PHE A 116 -9.06 5.78 5.90
N PHE A 117 -9.06 5.10 4.77
CA PHE A 117 -9.63 3.78 4.61
C PHE A 117 -8.53 2.79 4.30
N PHE A 118 -8.27 1.88 5.23
CA PHE A 118 -7.34 0.78 5.06
C PHE A 118 -7.87 -0.20 4.01
N ILE A 119 -7.02 -0.60 3.06
CA ILE A 119 -7.33 -1.61 2.05
C ILE A 119 -6.69 -2.93 2.46
N GLU A 120 -5.36 -2.98 2.43
CA GLU A 120 -4.60 -4.19 2.72
C GLU A 120 -3.22 -3.89 3.28
N ILE A 121 -2.61 -4.92 3.85
CA ILE A 121 -1.20 -4.93 4.21
C ILE A 121 -0.48 -6.04 3.46
N ASN A 122 0.60 -5.68 2.79
CA ASN A 122 1.47 -6.64 2.11
C ASN A 122 2.76 -6.82 2.92
N THR A 123 2.91 -8.02 3.48
CA THR A 123 4.04 -8.36 4.36
C THR A 123 5.28 -8.84 3.62
N ILE A 124 5.19 -9.09 2.30
CA ILE A 124 6.31 -9.42 1.41
C ILE A 124 6.16 -8.58 0.13
N PRO A 125 6.32 -7.25 0.21
CA PRO A 125 6.15 -6.38 -0.93
C PRO A 125 7.25 -6.60 -1.97
N GLY A 126 6.93 -6.35 -3.26
CA GLY A 126 7.88 -6.45 -4.37
C GLY A 126 9.12 -5.58 -4.17
N GLN A 127 10.27 -6.09 -4.64
CA GLN A 127 11.59 -5.46 -4.47
C GLN A 127 12.33 -5.26 -5.80
N THR A 128 11.61 -5.23 -6.92
CA THR A 128 12.22 -4.82 -8.20
C THR A 128 12.46 -3.31 -8.21
N ALA A 129 13.33 -2.82 -9.07
CA ALA A 129 13.64 -1.40 -9.16
C ALA A 129 12.39 -0.51 -9.43
N GLN A 130 11.33 -1.09 -10.00
CA GLN A 130 10.06 -0.44 -10.29
C GLN A 130 9.00 -0.67 -9.19
N SER A 131 9.28 -1.49 -8.18
CA SER A 131 8.35 -1.70 -7.06
C SER A 131 8.27 -0.48 -6.16
N PHE A 132 7.15 -0.29 -5.46
CA PHE A 132 6.89 0.88 -4.61
C PHE A 132 7.94 1.06 -3.52
N ILE A 133 8.32 -0.01 -2.79
CA ILE A 133 9.28 0.11 -1.69
C ILE A 133 10.64 0.68 -2.16
N PRO A 134 11.32 0.14 -3.19
CA PRO A 134 12.54 0.75 -3.70
C PRO A 134 12.37 2.19 -4.19
N GLN A 135 11.25 2.53 -4.84
CA GLN A 135 10.96 3.91 -5.24
C GLN A 135 10.85 4.84 -4.02
N GLN A 136 10.13 4.41 -2.98
CA GLN A 136 9.95 5.15 -1.74
C GLN A 136 11.24 5.30 -0.94
N VAL A 137 12.09 4.28 -0.90
CA VAL A 137 13.43 4.33 -0.28
C VAL A 137 14.29 5.40 -0.95
N ARG A 138 14.32 5.43 -2.29
CA ARG A 138 15.03 6.48 -3.03
C ARG A 138 14.46 7.87 -2.77
N ALA A 139 13.13 8.01 -2.75
CA ALA A 139 12.46 9.29 -2.44
C ALA A 139 12.68 9.74 -0.99
N PHE A 140 12.87 8.81 -0.05
CA PHE A 140 13.27 9.09 1.33
C PHE A 140 14.71 9.61 1.45
N GLY A 141 15.51 9.49 0.39
CA GLY A 141 16.92 9.86 0.37
C GLY A 141 17.86 8.80 0.92
N MET A 142 17.40 7.56 1.06
CA MET A 142 18.20 6.41 1.51
C MET A 142 18.66 5.59 0.31
N LYS A 143 19.87 5.03 0.38
CA LYS A 143 20.32 4.04 -0.60
C LYS A 143 19.64 2.70 -0.32
N GLU A 144 19.28 1.98 -1.38
CA GLU A 144 18.66 0.65 -1.24
C GLU A 144 19.57 -0.33 -0.47
N SER A 145 20.91 -0.25 -0.69
CA SER A 145 21.87 -1.05 0.08
C SER A 145 21.79 -0.82 1.59
N ASP A 146 21.64 0.45 1.99
CA ASP A 146 21.59 0.82 3.40
C ASP A 146 20.26 0.40 4.02
N PHE A 147 19.16 0.53 3.25
CA PHE A 147 17.85 0.03 3.64
C PHE A 147 17.86 -1.48 3.90
N TYR A 148 18.44 -2.29 3.00
CA TYR A 148 18.53 -3.74 3.21
C TYR A 148 19.48 -4.10 4.36
N ALA A 149 20.56 -3.34 4.57
CA ALA A 149 21.44 -3.52 5.72
C ALA A 149 20.68 -3.33 7.04
N GLU A 150 19.91 -2.23 7.16
CA GLU A 150 19.05 -1.96 8.33
C GLU A 150 18.06 -3.10 8.62
N LEU A 151 17.43 -3.66 7.58
CA LEU A 151 16.51 -4.79 7.73
C LEU A 151 17.20 -6.07 8.21
N ILE A 152 18.39 -6.37 7.67
CA ILE A 152 19.17 -7.55 8.07
C ILE A 152 19.66 -7.39 9.51
N GLU A 153 20.21 -6.23 9.85
CA GLU A 153 20.68 -5.94 11.21
C GLU A 153 19.53 -6.01 12.21
N ALA A 154 18.37 -5.43 11.89
CA ALA A 154 17.17 -5.52 12.74
C ALA A 154 16.71 -6.96 12.97
N ALA A 155 16.86 -7.83 11.98
CA ALA A 155 16.49 -9.25 12.12
C ALA A 155 17.49 -10.07 12.95
N LEU A 156 18.75 -9.61 13.09
CA LEU A 156 19.79 -10.27 13.87
C LEU A 156 19.74 -9.88 15.36
N VAL A 157 19.17 -8.71 15.67
CA VAL A 157 18.97 -8.28 17.07
C VAL A 157 17.73 -8.97 17.62
N LYS A 158 17.93 -10.01 18.41
CA LYS A 158 16.87 -10.75 19.12
C LYS A 158 16.75 -10.25 20.56
#